data_e9ddd15482e5ddb7422410d1d1cc146d
#
_entry.id   e9ddd15482e5ddb7422410d1d1cc146d
#
_cell.length_a   1.000
_cell.length_b   1.000
_cell.length_c   1.000
_cell.angle_alpha   90.00
_cell.angle_beta   90.00
_cell.angle_gamma   90.00
#
_symmetry.space_group_name_H-M   'P 1'
#
loop_
_entity.id
_entity.type
_entity.pdbx_description
1 polymer ?
#
loop_
_entity_poly.entity_id
_entity_poly.type
_entity_poly.pdbx_seq_one_letter_code
_entity_poly.pdbx_strand_id
1 'polypeptide(L)'
;MQNTSGLIRSIQVGLPSSEHIDCADDPDSTPWTTGMFKRSTPGQIRLGRHNLAGDGQADLVHHGGVDKAVCAYPSEHWLYWRGILPPHRLTGGAFGENFTLEGLTEADVCIGDVFSVGTAVVQISQPRQPCWKLARISPRVKSA
;
A
#
# COMPACT_ATOMS: atom_id res chain seq x y z
N MET A 1 -14.74 -7.48 25.32
CA MET A 1 -14.28 -7.13 23.97
C MET A 1 -12.77 -7.01 24.01
N GLN A 2 -12.05 -7.80 23.25
CA GLN A 2 -10.61 -7.62 23.11
C GLN A 2 -10.38 -6.33 22.33
N ASN A 3 -9.57 -5.44 22.87
CA ASN A 3 -9.25 -4.17 22.22
C ASN A 3 -8.17 -4.46 21.18
N THR A 4 -8.58 -4.69 19.92
CA THR A 4 -7.66 -4.95 18.80
C THR A 4 -6.98 -3.64 18.42
N SER A 5 -5.67 -3.60 18.47
CA SER A 5 -4.89 -2.40 18.15
C SER A 5 -3.58 -2.78 17.44
N GLY A 6 -3.06 -1.87 16.66
CA GLY A 6 -1.77 -1.99 15.98
C GLY A 6 -1.04 -0.66 15.93
N LEU A 7 0.18 -0.68 15.45
CA LEU A 7 1.03 0.49 15.26
C LEU A 7 1.17 0.81 13.77
N ILE A 8 1.03 2.07 13.40
CA ILE A 8 1.47 2.56 12.09
C ILE A 8 2.97 2.85 12.19
N ARG A 9 3.79 1.99 11.61
CA ARG A 9 5.26 2.16 11.60
C ARG A 9 5.69 3.34 10.74
N SER A 10 5.02 3.53 9.61
CA SER A 10 5.31 4.62 8.68
C SER A 10 4.11 4.93 7.81
N ILE A 11 4.05 6.18 7.36
CA ILE A 11 3.03 6.68 6.44
C ILE A 11 3.74 7.05 5.13
N GLN A 12 3.18 6.61 4.02
CA GLN A 12 3.71 6.87 2.69
C GLN A 12 2.65 7.52 1.80
N VAL A 13 3.10 8.48 1.01
CA VAL A 13 2.27 9.16 0.01
C VAL A 13 3.02 9.30 -1.31
N GLY A 14 2.29 9.37 -2.41
CA GLY A 14 2.83 9.60 -3.74
C GLY A 14 1.73 9.90 -4.74
N LEU A 15 1.94 10.94 -5.54
CA LEU A 15 1.07 11.22 -6.67
C LEU A 15 1.38 10.24 -7.81
N PRO A 16 0.40 9.94 -8.68
CA PRO A 16 0.63 9.13 -9.86
C PRO A 16 1.75 9.70 -10.72
N SER A 17 2.65 8.82 -11.15
CA SER A 17 3.75 9.13 -12.07
C SER A 17 3.73 8.20 -13.27
N SER A 18 4.27 8.65 -14.39
CA SER A 18 4.48 7.81 -15.56
C SER A 18 5.87 7.20 -15.46
N GLU A 19 5.91 5.88 -15.47
CA GLU A 19 7.13 5.11 -15.30
C GLU A 19 7.47 4.35 -16.57
N HIS A 20 8.75 4.39 -16.93
CA HIS A 20 9.38 3.45 -17.84
C HIS A 20 10.17 2.46 -16.98
N ILE A 21 9.65 1.28 -16.79
CA ILE A 21 10.45 0.20 -16.24
C ILE A 21 10.91 -0.61 -17.43
N ASP A 22 12.20 -0.51 -17.75
CA ASP A 22 12.87 -1.41 -18.68
C ASP A 22 12.80 -2.84 -18.11
N CYS A 23 11.74 -3.54 -18.44
CA CYS A 23 11.72 -4.98 -18.28
C CYS A 23 12.51 -5.53 -19.45
N ALA A 24 13.68 -6.09 -19.21
CA ALA A 24 14.51 -6.72 -20.25
C ALA A 24 13.78 -7.79 -21.07
N ASP A 25 12.61 -8.24 -20.58
CA ASP A 25 11.78 -9.28 -21.19
C ASP A 25 10.54 -8.72 -21.92
N ASP A 26 10.35 -7.39 -21.99
CA ASP A 26 9.21 -6.78 -22.69
C ASP A 26 9.69 -5.62 -23.57
N PRO A 27 10.08 -5.90 -24.83
CA PRO A 27 10.54 -4.88 -25.76
C PRO A 27 9.45 -3.86 -26.16
N ASP A 28 8.17 -4.16 -25.88
CA ASP A 28 7.03 -3.27 -26.10
C ASP A 28 6.59 -2.52 -24.83
N SER A 29 7.51 -2.31 -23.87
CA SER A 29 7.19 -1.62 -22.62
C SER A 29 6.71 -0.20 -22.87
N THR A 30 5.39 -0.08 -23.03
CA THR A 30 4.73 1.23 -23.08
C THR A 30 4.78 1.88 -21.69
N PRO A 31 5.00 3.22 -21.63
CA PRO A 31 4.90 3.95 -20.37
C PRO A 31 3.58 3.64 -19.67
N TRP A 32 3.63 3.42 -18.37
CA TRP A 32 2.44 3.16 -17.58
C TRP A 32 2.37 4.10 -16.38
N THR A 33 1.16 4.56 -16.07
CA THR A 33 0.95 5.45 -14.94
C THR A 33 0.64 4.64 -13.69
N THR A 34 1.30 4.97 -12.59
CA THR A 34 1.13 4.29 -11.31
C THR A 34 1.21 5.25 -10.14
N GLY A 35 0.43 4.99 -9.10
CA GLY A 35 0.51 5.62 -7.78
C GLY A 35 1.23 4.76 -6.73
N MET A 36 1.94 3.71 -7.15
CA MET A 36 2.56 2.75 -6.22
C MET A 36 3.91 3.21 -5.67
N PHE A 37 4.60 4.15 -6.33
CA PHE A 37 5.87 4.70 -5.84
C PHE A 37 5.60 5.78 -4.81
N LYS A 38 5.48 5.35 -3.55
CA LYS A 38 5.21 6.21 -2.41
C LYS A 38 6.48 6.46 -1.60
N ARG A 39 6.54 7.62 -0.95
CA ARG A 39 7.66 8.00 -0.09
C ARG A 39 7.16 8.23 1.33
N SER A 40 7.96 7.81 2.30
CA SER A 40 7.68 8.11 3.70
C SER A 40 7.57 9.60 3.92
N THR A 41 6.55 10.00 4.67
CA THR A 41 6.33 11.37 5.10
C THR A 41 6.41 11.45 6.63
N PRO A 42 7.21 12.37 7.18
CA PRO A 42 7.29 12.55 8.63
C PRO A 42 6.09 13.36 9.15
N GLY A 43 5.79 13.17 10.43
CA GLY A 43 4.81 13.97 11.14
C GLY A 43 3.36 13.66 10.82
N GLN A 44 2.50 14.60 11.17
CA GLN A 44 1.06 14.48 10.95
C GLN A 44 0.71 14.76 9.49
N ILE A 45 -0.19 13.94 8.95
CA ILE A 45 -0.70 14.13 7.60
C ILE A 45 -2.23 14.15 7.63
N ARG A 46 -2.82 15.01 6.83
CA ARG A 46 -4.27 15.10 6.73
C ARG A 46 -4.82 13.92 5.95
N LEU A 47 -5.77 13.21 6.54
CA LEU A 47 -6.60 12.24 5.84
C LEU A 47 -7.87 12.94 5.33
N GLY A 48 -8.04 12.96 4.02
CA GLY A 48 -9.26 13.36 3.35
C GLY A 48 -10.20 12.17 3.14
N ARG A 49 -11.33 12.43 2.50
CA ARG A 49 -12.34 11.38 2.23
C ARG A 49 -11.85 10.31 1.26
N HIS A 50 -10.95 10.64 0.33
CA HIS A 50 -10.50 9.75 -0.73
C HIS A 50 -9.00 9.44 -0.70
N ASN A 51 -8.21 10.26 -0.02
CA ASN A 51 -6.75 10.15 0.00
C ASN A 51 -6.15 10.82 1.24
N LEU A 52 -4.91 10.42 1.56
CA LEU A 52 -4.00 11.25 2.35
C LEU A 52 -3.54 12.46 1.52
N ALA A 53 -3.24 13.56 2.19
CA ALA A 53 -2.67 14.73 1.53
C ALA A 53 -1.34 14.36 0.84
N GLY A 54 -1.20 14.71 -0.44
CA GLY A 54 -0.03 14.36 -1.25
C GLY A 54 -0.05 12.95 -1.84
N ASP A 55 -1.14 12.21 -1.66
CA ASP A 55 -1.33 10.89 -2.24
C ASP A 55 -2.35 10.92 -3.40
N GLY A 56 -2.29 9.91 -4.26
CA GLY A 56 -3.24 9.72 -5.34
C GLY A 56 -3.19 8.33 -5.94
N GLN A 57 -4.28 7.95 -6.62
CA GLN A 57 -4.38 6.70 -7.38
C GLN A 57 -4.38 7.00 -8.88
N ALA A 58 -3.62 6.21 -9.64
CA ALA A 58 -3.56 6.32 -11.11
C ALA A 58 -4.84 5.79 -11.79
N ASP A 59 -5.50 4.83 -11.14
CA ASP A 59 -6.73 4.20 -11.63
C ASP A 59 -7.83 4.45 -10.58
N LEU A 60 -8.70 5.41 -10.88
CA LEU A 60 -9.78 5.78 -9.95
C LEU A 60 -10.98 4.81 -10.01
N VAL A 61 -11.05 3.96 -11.05
CA VAL A 61 -12.13 2.98 -11.17
C VAL A 61 -11.86 1.78 -10.26
N HIS A 62 -10.64 1.24 -10.29
CA HIS A 62 -10.30 0.02 -9.55
C HIS A 62 -9.60 0.29 -8.22
N HIS A 63 -8.90 1.43 -8.07
CA HIS A 63 -8.05 1.74 -6.92
C HIS A 63 -8.40 3.05 -6.22
N GLY A 64 -9.46 3.72 -6.59
CA GLY A 64 -9.92 4.97 -6.01
C GLY A 64 -11.26 4.85 -5.28
N GLY A 65 -11.71 5.96 -4.71
CA GLY A 65 -12.99 6.09 -4.03
C GLY A 65 -12.91 6.02 -2.50
N VAL A 66 -14.06 6.25 -1.85
CA VAL A 66 -14.14 6.30 -0.38
C VAL A 66 -13.75 4.99 0.30
N ASP A 67 -14.01 3.87 -0.36
CA ASP A 67 -13.71 2.54 0.18
C ASP A 67 -12.25 2.10 -0.09
N LYS A 68 -11.46 2.95 -0.72
CA LYS A 68 -10.05 2.72 -1.06
C LYS A 68 -9.18 3.95 -0.79
N ALA A 69 -9.56 4.75 0.19
CA ALA A 69 -8.87 6.00 0.53
C ALA A 69 -7.45 5.76 1.06
N VAL A 70 -7.25 4.66 1.77
CA VAL A 70 -5.97 4.27 2.37
C VAL A 70 -5.74 2.79 2.13
N CYS A 71 -4.56 2.45 1.66
CA CYS A 71 -4.07 1.07 1.61
C CYS A 71 -3.15 0.81 2.80
N ALA A 72 -3.47 -0.19 3.60
CA ALA A 72 -2.66 -0.63 4.72
C ALA A 72 -2.02 -2.00 4.42
N TYR A 73 -0.80 -2.23 4.92
CA TYR A 73 -0.06 -3.46 4.73
C TYR A 73 0.73 -3.84 6.00
N PRO A 74 0.51 -5.04 6.57
CA PRO A 74 1.24 -5.52 7.73
C PRO A 74 2.70 -5.83 7.41
N SER A 75 3.64 -5.28 8.21
CA SER A 75 5.07 -5.57 8.05
C SER A 75 5.44 -7.00 8.43
N GLU A 76 4.56 -7.72 9.11
CA GLU A 76 4.68 -9.14 9.42
C GLU A 76 4.88 -9.99 8.14
N HIS A 77 4.24 -9.61 7.06
CA HIS A 77 4.38 -10.28 5.76
C HIS A 77 5.79 -10.15 5.16
N TRP A 78 6.59 -9.20 5.60
CA TRP A 78 7.98 -9.08 5.15
C TRP A 78 8.81 -10.31 5.49
N LEU A 79 8.44 -11.06 6.53
CA LEU A 79 9.12 -12.31 6.86
C LEU A 79 9.04 -13.33 5.69
N TYR A 80 7.87 -13.43 5.07
CA TYR A 80 7.68 -14.26 3.87
C TYR A 80 8.48 -13.69 2.69
N TRP A 81 8.38 -12.38 2.46
CA TRP A 81 9.00 -11.73 1.31
C TRP A 81 10.53 -11.67 1.38
N ARG A 82 11.15 -11.79 2.56
CA ARG A 82 12.62 -11.86 2.72
C ARG A 82 13.26 -13.02 1.96
N GLY A 83 12.52 -14.09 1.72
CA GLY A 83 12.96 -15.22 0.91
C GLY A 83 12.89 -14.97 -0.60
N ILE A 84 12.17 -13.92 -1.03
CA ILE A 84 11.86 -13.66 -2.44
C ILE A 84 12.47 -12.34 -2.90
N LEU A 85 12.40 -11.31 -2.08
CA LEU A 85 12.84 -9.95 -2.39
C LEU A 85 14.11 -9.60 -1.63
N PRO A 86 15.01 -8.80 -2.24
CA PRO A 86 16.18 -8.32 -1.53
C PRO A 86 15.78 -7.39 -0.37
N PRO A 87 16.50 -7.41 0.77
CA PRO A 87 16.12 -6.69 1.99
C PRO A 87 15.88 -5.19 1.80
N HIS A 88 16.62 -4.53 0.92
CA HIS A 88 16.47 -3.10 0.65
C HIS A 88 15.13 -2.73 -0.02
N ARG A 89 14.40 -3.72 -0.52
CA ARG A 89 13.06 -3.56 -1.09
C ARG A 89 11.95 -3.65 -0.05
N LEU A 90 12.24 -4.21 1.13
CA LEU A 90 11.26 -4.40 2.21
C LEU A 90 11.29 -3.19 3.14
N THR A 91 10.75 -2.10 2.67
CA THR A 91 10.61 -0.82 3.38
C THR A 91 9.16 -0.35 3.29
N GLY A 92 8.79 0.64 4.09
CA GLY A 92 7.46 1.24 3.98
C GLY A 92 7.17 1.70 2.56
N GLY A 93 5.99 1.37 2.04
CA GLY A 93 5.58 1.63 0.66
C GLY A 93 6.02 0.59 -0.36
N ALA A 94 6.71 -0.49 0.06
CA ALA A 94 7.23 -1.53 -0.85
C ALA A 94 6.16 -2.16 -1.75
N PHE A 95 4.94 -2.24 -1.26
CA PHE A 95 3.78 -2.78 -1.97
C PHE A 95 2.78 -1.68 -2.38
N GLY A 96 3.19 -0.41 -2.36
CA GLY A 96 2.36 0.74 -2.69
C GLY A 96 1.34 1.09 -1.59
N GLU A 97 1.55 0.58 -0.38
CA GLU A 97 0.70 0.90 0.76
C GLU A 97 0.95 2.32 1.28
N ASN A 98 -0.09 2.89 1.90
CA ASN A 98 -0.03 4.18 2.60
C ASN A 98 0.38 4.01 4.06
N PHE A 99 -0.12 2.96 4.72
CA PHE A 99 0.21 2.62 6.10
C PHE A 99 0.94 1.29 6.13
N THR A 100 2.18 1.31 6.59
CA THR A 100 2.88 0.09 6.99
C THR A 100 2.54 -0.17 8.44
N LEU A 101 1.86 -1.29 8.71
CA LEU A 101 1.38 -1.66 10.04
C LEU A 101 2.34 -2.60 10.76
N GLU A 102 2.19 -2.67 12.08
CA GLU A 102 2.80 -3.66 12.97
C GLU A 102 1.81 -4.04 14.06
N GLY A 103 1.72 -5.33 14.38
CA GLY A 103 0.84 -5.87 15.42
C GLY A 103 -0.63 -5.93 15.01
N LEU A 104 -0.95 -5.80 13.73
CA LEU A 104 -2.31 -5.92 13.21
C LEU A 104 -2.27 -6.50 11.80
N THR A 105 -2.78 -7.70 11.63
CA THR A 105 -2.85 -8.44 10.38
C THR A 105 -4.29 -8.67 9.92
N GLU A 106 -4.46 -9.25 8.75
CA GLU A 106 -5.78 -9.62 8.22
C GLU A 106 -6.50 -10.68 9.09
N ALA A 107 -5.75 -11.43 9.92
CA ALA A 107 -6.33 -12.38 10.85
C ALA A 107 -6.97 -11.72 12.09
N ASP A 108 -6.62 -10.47 12.34
CA ASP A 108 -7.03 -9.74 13.55
C ASP A 108 -8.23 -8.82 13.31
N VAL A 109 -8.68 -8.69 12.05
CA VAL A 109 -9.68 -7.70 11.64
C VAL A 109 -10.78 -8.32 10.78
N CYS A 110 -11.95 -7.67 10.80
CA CYS A 110 -13.07 -7.97 9.92
C CYS A 110 -13.45 -6.76 9.06
N ILE A 111 -14.04 -7.02 7.90
CA ILE A 111 -14.69 -5.96 7.12
C ILE A 111 -15.77 -5.32 7.99
N GLY A 112 -15.76 -3.99 8.07
CA GLY A 112 -16.65 -3.22 8.92
C GLY A 112 -16.04 -2.77 10.25
N ASP A 113 -14.92 -3.34 10.68
CA ASP A 113 -14.22 -2.88 11.88
C ASP A 113 -13.78 -1.42 11.75
N VAL A 114 -13.90 -0.68 12.84
CA VAL A 114 -13.62 0.76 12.90
C VAL A 114 -12.45 1.02 13.84
N PHE A 115 -11.49 1.79 13.36
CA PHE A 115 -10.28 2.17 14.11
C PHE A 115 -10.16 3.69 14.23
N SER A 116 -9.68 4.16 15.36
CA SER A 116 -9.20 5.52 15.53
C SER A 116 -7.72 5.59 15.18
N VAL A 117 -7.36 6.54 14.31
CA VAL A 117 -5.98 6.77 13.86
C VAL A 117 -5.66 8.26 14.06
N GLY A 118 -5.02 8.58 15.17
CA GLY A 118 -4.87 9.98 15.60
C GLY A 118 -6.25 10.62 15.83
N THR A 119 -6.57 11.66 15.08
CA THR A 119 -7.89 12.33 15.12
C THR A 119 -8.85 11.81 14.04
N ALA A 120 -8.41 10.91 13.16
CA ALA A 120 -9.24 10.34 12.12
C ALA A 120 -9.92 9.05 12.58
N VAL A 121 -11.03 8.72 11.93
CA VAL A 121 -11.73 7.44 12.07
C VAL A 121 -11.74 6.77 10.70
N VAL A 122 -11.31 5.51 10.66
CA VAL A 122 -11.26 4.70 9.45
C VAL A 122 -12.01 3.39 9.63
N GLN A 123 -12.54 2.84 8.55
CA GLN A 123 -13.22 1.56 8.57
C GLN A 123 -12.53 0.60 7.58
N ILE A 124 -12.39 -0.66 7.99
CA ILE A 124 -11.96 -1.73 7.08
C ILE A 124 -13.06 -1.97 6.06
N SER A 125 -12.80 -1.62 4.81
CA SER A 125 -13.78 -1.71 3.72
C SER A 125 -13.65 -3.00 2.93
N GLN A 126 -12.42 -3.43 2.62
CA GLN A 126 -12.16 -4.60 1.79
C GLN A 126 -10.70 -5.03 1.88
N PRO A 127 -10.38 -6.31 1.61
CA PRO A 127 -9.02 -6.76 1.45
C PRO A 127 -8.43 -6.20 0.15
N ARG A 128 -7.13 -5.94 0.14
CA ARG A 128 -6.43 -5.58 -1.09
C ARG A 128 -6.21 -6.81 -1.95
N GLN A 129 -6.59 -6.72 -3.21
CA GLN A 129 -6.25 -7.74 -4.20
C GLN A 129 -4.92 -7.37 -4.90
N PRO A 130 -4.04 -8.36 -5.15
CA PRO A 130 -2.84 -8.15 -5.96
C PRO A 130 -3.23 -7.68 -7.37
N CYS A 131 -2.49 -6.71 -7.89
CA CYS A 131 -2.65 -6.27 -9.27
C CYS A 131 -1.36 -6.52 -10.07
N TRP A 132 -1.47 -6.55 -11.39
CA TRP A 132 -0.35 -6.78 -12.31
C TRP A 132 0.82 -5.78 -12.12
N LYS A 133 0.55 -4.60 -11.59
CA LYS A 133 1.57 -3.56 -11.32
C LYS A 133 2.59 -4.00 -10.28
N LEU A 134 2.20 -4.81 -9.30
CA LEU A 134 3.14 -5.39 -8.32
C LEU A 134 4.19 -6.26 -9.01
N ALA A 135 3.78 -7.05 -10.00
CA ALA A 135 4.70 -7.89 -10.76
C ALA A 135 5.68 -7.07 -11.63
N ARG A 136 5.30 -5.87 -12.06
CA ARG A 136 6.20 -4.96 -12.79
C ARG A 136 7.21 -4.27 -11.87
N ILE A 137 6.82 -3.92 -10.65
CA ILE A 137 7.74 -3.35 -9.66
C ILE A 137 8.77 -4.38 -9.20
N SER A 138 8.36 -5.63 -9.10
CA SER A 138 9.24 -6.73 -8.74
C SER A 138 8.86 -7.98 -9.53
N PRO A 139 9.60 -8.31 -10.60
CA PRO A 139 9.35 -9.50 -11.43
C PRO A 139 9.28 -10.81 -10.63
N ARG A 140 9.97 -10.87 -9.48
CA ARG A 140 9.96 -12.05 -8.60
C ARG A 140 8.64 -12.24 -7.84
N VAL A 141 7.83 -11.20 -7.68
CA VAL A 141 6.49 -11.31 -7.06
C VAL A 141 5.51 -12.09 -7.95
N LYS A 142 5.76 -12.14 -9.25
CA LYS A 142 4.92 -12.86 -10.22
C LYS A 142 5.00 -14.40 -10.06
N SER A 143 6.06 -14.89 -9.44
CA SER A 143 6.36 -16.32 -9.31
C SER A 143 6.01 -16.89 -7.92
N ALA A 144 5.52 -16.08 -7.02
CA ALA A 144 5.13 -16.45 -5.65
C ALA A 144 3.61 -16.48 -5.51
#